data_862e4a7352738174dff28dd9d85bc622
#
_entry.id   862e4a7352738174dff28dd9d85bc622
#
_cell.length_a   1.000
_cell.length_b   1.000
_cell.length_c   1.000
_cell.angle_alpha   90.00
_cell.angle_beta   90.00
_cell.angle_gamma   90.00
#
_symmetry.space_group_name_H-M   'P 1'
#
loop_
_entity.id
_entity.type
_entity.pdbx_description
1 polymer ?
#
loop_
_entity_poly.entity_id
_entity_poly.type
_entity_poly.pdbx_seq_one_letter_code
_entity_poly.pdbx_strand_id
1 'polypeptide(L)'
;MKSKIIATAAILAALAFLHPHPALSQPATDGGKKTGFWQPQAQVDNTRNITLRLLNETGLNLEYGQSGASLSSLPVGTSKNIIVRISNRTGDIANIPINSTGGTATLKYDYNVDSQTNLVTVRITRSDPRTSQDRSVYIDEKGRVYSF
;
A
#
# COMPACT_ATOMS: atom_id res chain seq x y z
N MET A 1 -81.19 -4.36 -11.40
CA MET A 1 -80.28 -4.39 -10.26
C MET A 1 -78.82 -4.27 -10.84
N LYS A 2 -78.19 -3.17 -10.63
CA LYS A 2 -76.82 -2.88 -11.22
C LYS A 2 -75.83 -2.94 -10.11
N SER A 3 -75.04 -4.00 -10.07
CA SER A 3 -73.86 -4.09 -9.14
C SER A 3 -72.68 -3.36 -9.66
N LYS A 4 -72.21 -2.37 -8.92
CA LYS A 4 -70.97 -1.67 -9.17
C LYS A 4 -69.82 -2.38 -8.48
N ILE A 5 -68.84 -2.84 -9.24
CA ILE A 5 -67.60 -3.39 -8.74
C ILE A 5 -66.62 -2.21 -8.59
N ILE A 6 -66.19 -1.98 -7.34
CA ILE A 6 -65.15 -0.96 -7.04
C ILE A 6 -63.83 -1.72 -7.02
N ALA A 7 -62.97 -1.43 -7.97
CA ALA A 7 -61.60 -1.94 -7.99
C ALA A 7 -60.70 -1.02 -7.17
N THR A 8 -60.21 -1.57 -6.02
CA THR A 8 -59.25 -0.89 -5.18
C THR A 8 -57.82 -1.18 -5.71
N ALA A 9 -57.17 -0.21 -6.26
CA ALA A 9 -55.78 -0.31 -6.66
C ALA A 9 -54.88 -0.11 -5.44
N ALA A 10 -54.18 -1.15 -5.04
CA ALA A 10 -53.17 -1.10 -4.01
C ALA A 10 -51.84 -0.63 -4.64
N ILE A 11 -51.39 0.57 -4.28
CA ILE A 11 -50.06 1.09 -4.66
C ILE A 11 -49.06 0.55 -3.66
N LEU A 12 -48.23 -0.41 -4.09
CA LEU A 12 -47.03 -0.83 -3.32
C LEU A 12 -45.94 0.22 -3.55
N ALA A 13 -45.68 1.07 -2.56
CA ALA A 13 -44.50 1.89 -2.51
C ALA A 13 -43.30 1.05 -2.12
N ALA A 14 -42.45 0.68 -3.07
CA ALA A 14 -41.17 0.06 -2.81
C ALA A 14 -40.22 1.14 -2.29
N LEU A 15 -39.98 1.17 -0.99
CA LEU A 15 -38.89 1.95 -0.38
C LEU A 15 -37.58 1.25 -0.72
N ALA A 16 -36.90 1.74 -1.76
CA ALA A 16 -35.51 1.40 -2.04
C ALA A 16 -34.62 2.02 -0.95
N PHE A 17 -34.14 1.20 -0.02
CA PHE A 17 -33.08 1.59 0.90
C PHE A 17 -31.80 1.79 0.08
N LEU A 18 -31.50 3.02 -0.27
CA LEU A 18 -30.20 3.43 -0.76
C LEU A 18 -29.22 3.33 0.42
N HIS A 19 -28.57 2.19 0.55
CA HIS A 19 -27.41 2.09 1.40
C HIS A 19 -26.27 2.82 0.67
N PRO A 20 -25.66 3.86 1.27
CA PRO A 20 -24.43 4.41 0.72
C PRO A 20 -23.36 3.34 0.87
N HIS A 21 -23.02 2.69 -0.23
CA HIS A 21 -21.83 1.86 -0.29
C HIS A 21 -20.66 2.83 -0.11
N PRO A 22 -19.76 2.59 0.86
CA PRO A 22 -18.51 3.33 0.86
C PRO A 22 -17.82 3.02 -0.47
N ALA A 23 -17.66 4.04 -1.29
CA ALA A 23 -16.88 3.94 -2.50
C ALA A 23 -15.48 3.48 -2.09
N LEU A 24 -15.17 2.21 -2.35
CA LEU A 24 -13.80 1.73 -2.35
C LEU A 24 -13.09 2.60 -3.37
N SER A 25 -12.28 3.53 -2.90
CA SER A 25 -11.35 4.27 -3.73
C SER A 25 -10.42 3.25 -4.34
N GLN A 26 -10.77 2.73 -5.52
CA GLN A 26 -9.78 2.10 -6.37
C GLN A 26 -8.68 3.13 -6.59
N PRO A 27 -7.41 2.79 -6.34
CA PRO A 27 -6.33 3.64 -6.78
C PRO A 27 -6.53 3.83 -8.28
N ALA A 28 -6.70 5.08 -8.70
CA ALA A 28 -6.80 5.43 -10.09
C ALA A 28 -5.58 4.84 -10.79
N THR A 29 -5.81 3.86 -11.67
CA THR A 29 -4.84 3.42 -12.66
C THR A 29 -4.71 4.57 -13.64
N ASP A 30 -3.95 5.59 -13.23
CA ASP A 30 -3.63 6.72 -14.10
C ASP A 30 -2.60 6.25 -15.11
N GLY A 31 -3.08 6.05 -16.34
CA GLY A 31 -2.27 5.58 -17.45
C GLY A 31 -1.07 6.50 -17.67
N GLY A 32 0.12 6.00 -17.39
CA GLY A 32 1.36 6.44 -18.02
C GLY A 32 2.01 7.71 -17.50
N LYS A 33 1.56 8.37 -16.44
CA LYS A 33 2.36 9.37 -15.75
C LYS A 33 3.36 8.67 -14.86
N LYS A 34 4.64 8.73 -15.22
CA LYS A 34 5.73 8.44 -14.27
C LYS A 34 5.52 9.35 -13.07
N THR A 35 5.06 8.76 -11.97
CA THR A 35 5.01 9.46 -10.69
C THR A 35 6.40 10.02 -10.44
N GLY A 36 6.51 11.34 -10.30
CA GLY A 36 7.81 11.96 -10.02
C GLY A 36 8.37 11.40 -8.72
N PHE A 37 9.68 11.44 -8.58
CA PHE A 37 10.47 10.93 -7.46
C PHE A 37 9.96 11.35 -6.05
N TRP A 38 9.09 12.35 -6.00
CA TRP A 38 8.53 12.97 -4.79
C TRP A 38 7.07 12.62 -4.50
N GLN A 39 6.46 11.75 -5.29
CA GLN A 39 5.06 11.41 -5.06
C GLN A 39 4.96 10.18 -4.15
N PRO A 40 4.07 10.21 -3.13
CA PRO A 40 3.84 9.06 -2.29
C PRO A 40 3.27 7.91 -3.12
N GLN A 41 3.81 6.72 -2.91
CA GLN A 41 3.36 5.49 -3.56
C GLN A 41 2.18 4.86 -2.83
N ALA A 42 2.04 5.16 -1.54
CA ALA A 42 0.98 4.62 -0.69
C ALA A 42 0.71 5.55 0.51
N GLN A 43 -0.40 5.30 1.20
CA GLN A 43 -0.81 6.00 2.42
C GLN A 43 -1.23 4.99 3.47
N VAL A 44 -0.76 5.16 4.71
CA VAL A 44 -1.09 4.36 5.88
C VAL A 44 -1.61 5.24 7.02
N ASP A 45 -2.19 4.60 8.02
CA ASP A 45 -2.63 5.25 9.24
C ASP A 45 -1.44 5.37 10.22
N ASN A 46 -0.88 6.56 10.34
CA ASN A 46 0.25 6.85 11.23
C ASN A 46 -0.14 6.92 12.73
N THR A 47 -1.43 6.83 13.06
CA THR A 47 -1.90 6.79 14.46
C THR A 47 -1.83 5.40 15.08
N ARG A 48 -1.61 4.38 14.27
CA ARG A 48 -1.49 2.97 14.65
C ARG A 48 -0.13 2.41 14.27
N ASN A 49 0.20 1.24 14.83
CA ASN A 49 1.36 0.49 14.34
C ASN A 49 1.17 0.15 12.85
N ILE A 50 2.20 0.38 12.08
CA ILE A 50 2.26 0.03 10.67
C ILE A 50 3.01 -1.30 10.55
N THR A 51 2.43 -2.28 9.88
CA THR A 51 3.15 -3.50 9.53
C THR A 51 3.66 -3.34 8.10
N LEU A 52 4.98 -3.29 7.94
CA LEU A 52 5.63 -3.32 6.65
C LEU A 52 6.05 -4.74 6.32
N ARG A 53 5.47 -5.34 5.29
CA ARG A 53 5.86 -6.66 4.77
C ARG A 53 6.76 -6.48 3.56
N LEU A 54 8.03 -6.88 3.68
CA LEU A 54 8.94 -6.96 2.56
C LEU A 54 8.80 -8.33 1.90
N LEU A 55 8.52 -8.39 0.60
CA LEU A 55 8.40 -9.62 -0.19
C LEU A 55 9.48 -9.64 -1.27
N ASN A 56 10.44 -10.54 -1.15
CA ASN A 56 11.56 -10.63 -2.08
C ASN A 56 11.25 -11.56 -3.28
N GLU A 57 10.97 -10.97 -4.42
CA GLU A 57 10.75 -11.67 -5.70
C GLU A 57 11.87 -11.37 -6.72
N THR A 58 13.04 -10.95 -6.25
CA THR A 58 14.15 -10.57 -7.14
C THR A 58 14.95 -11.74 -7.70
N GLY A 59 14.86 -12.92 -7.11
CA GLY A 59 15.74 -14.05 -7.38
C GLY A 59 17.15 -13.90 -6.79
N LEU A 60 17.39 -12.89 -5.94
CA LEU A 60 18.65 -12.61 -5.24
C LEU A 60 18.42 -12.54 -3.73
N ASN A 61 19.46 -12.85 -2.96
CA ASN A 61 19.42 -12.54 -1.54
C ASN A 61 19.52 -11.03 -1.34
N LEU A 62 18.65 -10.52 -0.49
CA LEU A 62 18.64 -9.12 -0.09
C LEU A 62 18.97 -9.00 1.40
N GLU A 63 19.32 -7.81 1.80
CA GLU A 63 19.41 -7.38 3.19
C GLU A 63 18.61 -6.09 3.37
N TYR A 64 18.06 -5.92 4.57
CA TYR A 64 17.30 -4.73 4.91
C TYR A 64 17.61 -4.31 6.34
N GLY A 65 17.36 -3.07 6.66
CA GLY A 65 17.56 -2.55 8.01
C GLY A 65 16.63 -1.40 8.32
N GLN A 66 16.60 -0.99 9.57
CA GLN A 66 16.08 0.29 10.00
C GLN A 66 17.28 1.22 10.25
N SER A 67 17.12 2.52 10.03
CA SER A 67 18.20 3.49 10.27
C SER A 67 18.83 3.31 11.66
N GLY A 68 20.14 3.05 11.69
CA GLY A 68 20.89 2.84 12.92
C GLY A 68 20.87 1.42 13.48
N ALA A 69 20.17 0.46 12.86
CA ALA A 69 20.17 -0.94 13.25
C ALA A 69 21.04 -1.80 12.34
N SER A 70 21.43 -2.99 12.83
CA SER A 70 22.11 -3.99 12.01
C SER A 70 21.22 -4.46 10.87
N LEU A 71 21.84 -4.76 9.70
CA LEU A 71 21.14 -5.31 8.56
C LEU A 71 20.67 -6.75 8.85
N SER A 72 19.48 -7.06 8.36
CA SER A 72 18.85 -8.38 8.46
C SER A 72 18.73 -8.99 7.06
N SER A 73 18.89 -10.32 6.98
CA SER A 73 18.76 -11.03 5.71
C SER A 73 17.31 -11.18 5.28
N LEU A 74 17.07 -11.01 3.97
CA LEU A 74 15.81 -11.30 3.28
C LEU A 74 16.09 -12.26 2.11
N PRO A 75 16.09 -13.58 2.35
CA PRO A 75 16.41 -14.57 1.33
C PRO A 75 15.44 -14.55 0.14
N VAL A 76 15.88 -15.13 -0.96
CA VAL A 76 15.06 -15.30 -2.19
C VAL A 76 13.71 -15.92 -1.87
N GLY A 77 12.64 -15.36 -2.42
CA GLY A 77 11.29 -15.91 -2.33
C GLY A 77 10.66 -15.84 -0.93
N THR A 78 11.30 -15.14 0.02
CA THR A 78 10.77 -15.00 1.38
C THR A 78 10.15 -13.65 1.63
N SER A 79 9.39 -13.56 2.72
CA SER A 79 8.87 -12.29 3.22
C SER A 79 9.22 -12.07 4.68
N LYS A 80 9.32 -10.80 5.08
CA LYS A 80 9.54 -10.38 6.47
C LYS A 80 8.59 -9.25 6.83
N ASN A 81 8.05 -9.32 8.04
CA ASN A 81 7.23 -8.26 8.60
C ASN A 81 8.10 -7.41 9.55
N ILE A 82 7.99 -6.11 9.40
CA ILE A 82 8.65 -5.10 10.25
C ILE A 82 7.53 -4.28 10.87
N ILE A 83 7.55 -4.12 12.17
CA ILE A 83 6.61 -3.21 12.85
C ILE A 83 7.26 -1.85 12.90
N VAL A 84 6.60 -0.88 12.30
CA VAL A 84 7.00 0.53 12.29
C VAL A 84 6.00 1.31 13.13
N ARG A 85 6.52 2.15 13.99
CA ARG A 85 5.72 3.09 14.78
C ARG A 85 6.21 4.50 14.47
N ILE A 86 5.33 5.34 13.99
CA ILE A 86 5.60 6.74 13.70
C ILE A 86 4.71 7.56 14.63
N SER A 87 5.28 8.56 15.29
CA SER A 87 4.50 9.55 16.03
C SER A 87 4.14 10.71 15.10
N ASN A 88 3.08 11.45 15.44
CA ASN A 88 2.68 12.65 14.69
C ASN A 88 3.63 13.84 14.90
N ARG A 89 4.86 13.58 15.38
CA ARG A 89 5.85 14.64 15.60
C ARG A 89 6.58 14.93 14.29
N THR A 90 6.78 16.19 14.00
CA THR A 90 7.58 16.62 12.85
C THR A 90 8.96 15.97 12.89
N GLY A 91 9.33 15.33 11.81
CA GLY A 91 10.62 14.64 11.67
C GLY A 91 10.65 13.21 12.19
N ASP A 92 9.55 12.67 12.70
CA ASP A 92 9.46 11.26 13.03
C ASP A 92 9.17 10.47 11.75
N ILE A 93 10.16 9.72 11.32
CA ILE A 93 10.18 9.03 10.03
C ILE A 93 10.66 7.60 10.20
N ALA A 94 10.26 6.73 9.28
CA ALA A 94 10.89 5.43 9.12
C ALA A 94 11.61 5.37 7.77
N ASN A 95 12.85 4.90 7.79
CA ASN A 95 13.63 4.64 6.60
C ASN A 95 14.18 3.21 6.67
N ILE A 96 13.81 2.40 5.70
CA ILE A 96 14.17 0.99 5.59
C ILE A 96 14.99 0.82 4.31
N PRO A 97 16.34 0.88 4.38
CA PRO A 97 17.19 0.57 3.26
C PRO A 97 17.11 -0.91 2.90
N ILE A 98 17.19 -1.21 1.60
CA ILE A 98 17.16 -2.57 1.06
C ILE A 98 18.24 -2.67 0.00
N ASN A 99 19.15 -3.64 0.16
CA ASN A 99 20.29 -3.87 -0.70
C ASN A 99 20.35 -5.31 -1.19
N SER A 100 20.97 -5.55 -2.34
CA SER A 100 21.33 -6.89 -2.77
C SER A 100 22.67 -7.29 -2.18
N THR A 101 22.81 -8.54 -1.71
CA THR A 101 24.06 -9.03 -1.07
C THR A 101 25.06 -9.60 -2.06
N GLY A 102 24.67 -9.88 -3.32
CA GLY A 102 25.48 -10.60 -4.30
C GLY A 102 25.84 -9.80 -5.55
N GLY A 103 25.80 -8.47 -5.49
CA GLY A 103 26.13 -7.62 -6.65
C GLY A 103 25.15 -6.45 -6.82
N THR A 104 25.40 -5.63 -7.83
CA THR A 104 24.53 -4.50 -8.16
C THR A 104 23.29 -4.99 -8.91
N ALA A 105 22.12 -4.88 -8.29
CA ALA A 105 20.85 -5.11 -8.96
C ALA A 105 19.99 -3.85 -8.85
N THR A 106 19.35 -3.48 -9.95
CA THR A 106 18.35 -2.42 -9.95
C THR A 106 17.07 -3.00 -9.38
N LEU A 107 16.60 -2.47 -8.26
CA LEU A 107 15.39 -2.90 -7.57
C LEU A 107 14.24 -1.97 -7.94
N LYS A 108 13.04 -2.54 -7.94
CA LYS A 108 11.79 -1.81 -8.05
C LYS A 108 10.81 -2.29 -7.00
N TYR A 109 10.07 -1.36 -6.41
CA TYR A 109 9.09 -1.64 -5.38
C TYR A 109 7.69 -1.34 -5.89
N ASP A 110 6.79 -2.31 -5.67
CA ASP A 110 5.36 -2.15 -5.86
C ASP A 110 4.68 -2.24 -4.49
N TYR A 111 3.69 -1.39 -4.26
CA TYR A 111 3.05 -1.25 -2.96
C TYR A 111 1.59 -1.71 -3.00
N ASN A 112 1.20 -2.46 -2.00
CA ASN A 112 -0.19 -2.81 -1.73
C ASN A 112 -0.50 -2.52 -0.26
N VAL A 113 -1.60 -1.81 0.02
CA VAL A 113 -2.01 -1.42 1.37
C VAL A 113 -3.32 -2.08 1.74
N ASP A 114 -3.31 -2.81 2.84
CA ASP A 114 -4.51 -3.22 3.55
C ASP A 114 -4.78 -2.21 4.68
N SER A 115 -5.75 -1.33 4.47
CA SER A 115 -6.10 -0.29 5.43
C SER A 115 -6.76 -0.82 6.70
N GLN A 116 -7.38 -1.99 6.67
CA GLN A 116 -8.01 -2.58 7.85
C GLN A 116 -6.97 -3.00 8.87
N THR A 117 -5.92 -3.66 8.42
CA THR A 117 -4.82 -4.16 9.27
C THR A 117 -3.64 -3.19 9.35
N ASN A 118 -3.67 -2.09 8.62
CA ASN A 118 -2.58 -1.14 8.45
C ASN A 118 -1.27 -1.81 7.99
N LEU A 119 -1.42 -2.75 7.03
CA LEU A 119 -0.34 -3.53 6.44
C LEU A 119 0.04 -2.94 5.09
N VAL A 120 1.32 -2.64 4.91
CA VAL A 120 1.91 -2.31 3.61
C VAL A 120 2.72 -3.50 3.13
N THR A 121 2.35 -4.10 2.03
CA THR A 121 3.18 -5.08 1.34
C THR A 121 4.03 -4.38 0.29
N VAL A 122 5.34 -4.47 0.44
CA VAL A 122 6.34 -4.00 -0.52
C VAL A 122 6.84 -5.20 -1.29
N ARG A 123 6.41 -5.34 -2.52
CA ARG A 123 6.87 -6.35 -3.45
C ARG A 123 8.14 -5.84 -4.12
N ILE A 124 9.24 -6.54 -3.91
CA ILE A 124 10.56 -6.17 -4.42
C ILE A 124 10.89 -7.05 -5.61
N THR A 125 11.09 -6.44 -6.77
CA THR A 125 11.43 -7.11 -8.02
C THR A 125 12.72 -6.55 -8.60
N ARG A 126 13.27 -7.23 -9.61
CA ARG A 126 14.37 -6.67 -10.42
C ARG A 126 13.81 -5.82 -11.53
N SER A 127 14.51 -4.73 -11.83
CA SER A 127 14.18 -3.82 -12.93
C SER A 127 15.35 -3.70 -13.90
N ASP A 128 15.10 -3.10 -15.06
CA ASP A 128 16.14 -2.76 -16.02
C ASP A 128 17.11 -1.73 -15.39
N PRO A 129 18.43 -1.93 -15.51
CA PRO A 129 19.44 -0.98 -15.01
C PRO A 129 19.31 0.45 -15.56
N ARG A 130 18.58 0.63 -16.66
CA ARG A 130 18.31 1.94 -17.25
C ARG A 130 17.15 2.69 -16.60
N THR A 131 16.39 2.03 -15.71
CA THR A 131 15.31 2.66 -14.97
C THR A 131 15.82 3.21 -13.63
N SER A 132 15.00 4.05 -13.00
CA SER A 132 15.28 4.50 -11.64
C SER A 132 15.31 3.30 -10.69
N GLN A 133 16.29 3.28 -9.80
CA GLN A 133 16.46 2.26 -8.78
C GLN A 133 15.80 2.70 -7.48
N ASP A 134 14.99 1.83 -6.90
CA ASP A 134 14.51 1.98 -5.53
C ASP A 134 15.53 1.36 -4.56
N ARG A 135 15.89 2.06 -3.49
CA ARG A 135 16.90 1.62 -2.51
C ARG A 135 16.38 1.58 -1.09
N SER A 136 15.33 2.33 -0.80
CA SER A 136 14.74 2.36 0.52
C SER A 136 13.23 2.59 0.46
N VAL A 137 12.54 2.10 1.47
CA VAL A 137 11.16 2.45 1.79
C VAL A 137 11.20 3.52 2.86
N TYR A 138 10.58 4.65 2.59
CA TYR A 138 10.49 5.78 3.50
C TYR A 138 9.03 6.04 3.86
N ILE A 139 8.76 6.24 5.14
CA ILE A 139 7.43 6.60 5.63
C ILE A 139 7.56 7.88 6.46
N ASP A 140 6.82 8.92 6.08
CA ASP A 140 6.87 10.21 6.76
C ASP A 140 5.90 10.28 7.97
N GLU A 141 5.97 11.39 8.71
CA GLU A 141 5.14 11.65 9.88
C GLU A 141 3.63 11.71 9.60
N LYS A 142 3.24 11.78 8.33
CA LYS A 142 1.84 11.75 7.89
C LYS A 142 1.40 10.38 7.40
N GLY A 143 2.27 9.37 7.46
CA GLY A 143 2.02 8.02 6.98
C GLY A 143 2.08 7.89 5.45
N ARG A 144 2.68 8.83 4.74
CA ARG A 144 2.90 8.71 3.30
C ARG A 144 4.13 7.87 3.04
N VAL A 145 4.00 6.90 2.14
CA VAL A 145 5.05 5.94 1.80
C VAL A 145 5.70 6.33 0.48
N TYR A 146 7.02 6.33 0.44
CA TYR A 146 7.83 6.69 -0.73
C TYR A 146 8.88 5.62 -1.02
N SER A 147 9.35 5.56 -2.27
CA SER A 147 10.57 4.86 -2.69
C SER A 147 11.68 5.85 -2.97
N PHE A 148 12.90 5.51 -2.59
CA PHE A 148 14.12 6.26 -2.92
C PHE A 148 15.21 5.33 -3.41
#